data_0d9b60e2e219b665341f361af94dd7df
#
_entry.id   0d9b60e2e219b665341f361af94dd7df
#
_cell.length_a   1.000
_cell.length_b   1.000
_cell.length_c   1.000
_cell.angle_alpha   90.00
_cell.angle_beta   90.00
_cell.angle_gamma   90.00
#
_symmetry.space_group_name_H-M   'P 1'
#
loop_
_entity.id
_entity.type
_entity.pdbx_description
1 polymer ?
#
loop_
_entity_poly.entity_id
_entity_poly.type
_entity_poly.pdbx_seq_one_letter_code
_entity_poly.pdbx_strand_id
1 'polypeptide(L)'
;DYTKRDLIGTGSLTFKIINSLLVIVPMIIFTIILYYLFNNTFQKYAMSNIFLSLSFIIIWGIIIWMLNREFVKDATEVPASWFAILNSFFIIVFAPVLSKIWQSKFNPSGPVKFGIGLMLLSIGFAILSYGSLSIPLGASSASQSMIFLILAYLFHTLGELCVSPVGLSYVSKLAPQKLVGLMFGVWFVANFIAN
;
A
#
# COMPACT_ATOMS: atom_id res chain seq x y z
N ASP A 1 -18.13 2.70 -8.24
CA ASP A 1 -17.61 1.71 -7.30
C ASP A 1 -18.71 0.71 -6.96
N TYR A 2 -18.54 -0.54 -7.39
CA TYR A 2 -19.52 -1.62 -7.23
C TYR A 2 -19.15 -2.59 -6.11
N THR A 3 -18.15 -2.25 -5.30
CA THR A 3 -17.70 -3.11 -4.19
C THR A 3 -18.46 -2.77 -2.91
N LYS A 4 -19.06 -3.78 -2.27
CA LYS A 4 -19.68 -3.61 -0.96
C LYS A 4 -18.59 -3.40 0.09
N ARG A 5 -18.48 -2.19 0.62
CA ARG A 5 -17.50 -1.77 1.61
C ARG A 5 -18.09 -1.49 2.99
N ASP A 6 -19.41 -1.62 3.12
CA ASP A 6 -20.10 -1.40 4.40
C ASP A 6 -19.94 -2.60 5.31
N LEU A 7 -19.39 -2.36 6.48
CA LEU A 7 -19.24 -3.34 7.55
C LEU A 7 -20.20 -3.01 8.70
N ILE A 8 -20.95 -4.01 9.16
CA ILE A 8 -21.92 -3.88 10.24
C ILE A 8 -21.59 -4.91 11.34
N GLY A 9 -21.91 -4.59 12.59
CA GLY A 9 -21.72 -5.47 13.73
C GLY A 9 -20.26 -5.78 14.03
N THR A 10 -19.94 -7.06 14.26
CA THR A 10 -18.57 -7.50 14.61
C THR A 10 -17.52 -7.17 13.57
N GLY A 11 -17.88 -7.18 12.28
CA GLY A 11 -16.98 -6.79 11.19
C GLY A 11 -16.59 -5.32 11.27
N SER A 12 -17.54 -4.43 11.55
CA SER A 12 -17.29 -3.01 11.76
C SER A 12 -16.37 -2.79 12.97
N LEU A 13 -16.64 -3.45 14.10
CA LEU A 13 -15.82 -3.33 15.30
C LEU A 13 -14.39 -3.81 15.06
N THR A 14 -14.22 -4.96 14.43
CA THR A 14 -12.89 -5.51 14.10
C THR A 14 -12.10 -4.55 13.20
N PHE A 15 -12.75 -4.00 12.17
CA PHE A 15 -12.12 -3.01 11.29
C PHE A 15 -11.70 -1.75 12.06
N LYS A 16 -12.57 -1.21 12.92
CA LYS A 16 -12.26 -0.03 13.75
C LYS A 16 -11.06 -0.28 14.66
N ILE A 17 -10.98 -1.45 15.30
CA ILE A 17 -9.84 -1.83 16.15
C ILE A 17 -8.55 -1.90 15.33
N ILE A 18 -8.55 -2.61 14.19
CA ILE A 18 -7.38 -2.76 13.35
C ILE A 18 -6.92 -1.39 12.82
N ASN A 19 -7.85 -0.57 12.31
CA ASN A 19 -7.54 0.77 11.82
C ASN A 19 -6.96 1.66 12.93
N SER A 20 -7.51 1.60 14.13
CA SER A 20 -7.00 2.34 15.29
C SER A 20 -5.59 1.89 15.66
N LEU A 21 -5.30 0.60 15.68
CA LEU A 21 -3.96 0.07 15.96
C LEU A 21 -2.95 0.51 14.92
N LEU A 22 -3.31 0.49 13.63
CA LEU A 22 -2.43 0.94 12.54
C LEU A 22 -2.06 2.42 12.65
N VAL A 23 -2.91 3.25 13.25
CA VAL A 23 -2.63 4.68 13.48
C VAL A 23 -1.88 4.88 14.80
N ILE A 24 -2.35 4.25 15.89
CA ILE A 24 -1.85 4.49 17.26
C ILE A 24 -0.42 3.94 17.42
N VAL A 25 -0.14 2.71 16.93
CA VAL A 25 1.16 2.06 17.16
C VAL A 25 2.33 2.86 16.56
N PRO A 26 2.32 3.31 15.29
CA PRO A 26 3.36 4.17 14.75
C PRO A 26 3.48 5.49 15.52
N MET A 27 2.35 6.08 15.93
CA MET A 27 2.35 7.35 16.66
C MET A 27 2.96 7.22 18.05
N ILE A 28 2.76 6.09 18.75
CA ILE A 28 3.45 5.81 20.01
C ILE A 28 4.95 5.70 19.77
N ILE A 29 5.38 4.97 18.73
CA ILE A 29 6.81 4.85 18.39
C ILE A 29 7.43 6.22 18.11
N PHE A 30 6.75 7.05 17.29
CA PHE A 30 7.21 8.41 17.03
C PHE A 30 7.25 9.28 18.29
N THR A 31 6.29 9.11 19.20
CA THR A 31 6.29 9.83 20.49
C THR A 31 7.49 9.47 21.34
N ILE A 32 7.85 8.19 21.40
CA ILE A 32 9.04 7.72 22.14
C ILE A 32 10.31 8.29 21.51
N ILE A 33 10.45 8.24 20.21
CA ILE A 33 11.61 8.80 19.49
C ILE A 33 11.71 10.31 19.75
N LEU A 34 10.60 11.02 19.67
CA LEU A 34 10.53 12.46 19.92
C LEU A 34 10.95 12.80 21.35
N TYR A 35 10.52 12.00 22.34
CA TYR A 35 10.89 12.17 23.73
C TYR A 35 12.42 12.07 23.92
N TYR A 36 13.05 11.05 23.33
CA TYR A 36 14.51 10.92 23.38
C TYR A 36 15.23 12.07 22.68
N LEU A 37 14.75 12.48 21.51
CA LEU A 37 15.29 13.61 20.76
C LEU A 37 15.17 14.91 21.58
N PHE A 38 14.03 15.15 22.19
CA PHE A 38 13.73 16.32 23.00
C PHE A 38 14.69 16.42 24.18
N ASN A 39 14.90 15.35 24.94
CA ASN A 39 15.82 15.34 26.08
C ASN A 39 17.27 15.66 25.68
N ASN A 40 17.70 15.20 24.50
CA ASN A 40 19.06 15.41 24.03
C ASN A 40 19.31 16.80 23.42
N THR A 41 18.24 17.46 22.92
CA THR A 41 18.39 18.68 22.13
C THR A 41 17.75 19.91 22.77
N PHE A 42 17.02 19.77 23.88
CA PHE A 42 16.23 20.83 24.49
C PHE A 42 17.06 22.08 24.84
N GLN A 43 18.22 21.91 25.46
CA GLN A 43 19.06 23.03 25.85
C GLN A 43 19.66 23.79 24.64
N LYS A 44 19.91 23.10 23.54
CA LYS A 44 20.56 23.70 22.36
C LYS A 44 19.54 24.32 21.37
N TYR A 45 18.34 23.76 21.29
CA TYR A 45 17.32 24.15 20.30
C TYR A 45 15.93 24.31 20.96
N ALA A 46 15.84 25.00 22.08
CA ALA A 46 14.62 25.11 22.88
C ALA A 46 13.40 25.58 22.10
N MET A 47 13.52 26.65 21.31
CA MET A 47 12.39 27.17 20.49
C MET A 47 11.91 26.15 19.45
N SER A 48 12.82 25.49 18.78
CA SER A 48 12.49 24.46 17.78
C SER A 48 11.75 23.27 18.41
N ASN A 49 12.21 22.86 19.60
CA ASN A 49 11.59 21.76 20.34
C ASN A 49 10.19 22.12 20.88
N ILE A 50 9.95 23.39 21.27
CA ILE A 50 8.63 23.87 21.68
C ILE A 50 7.65 23.78 20.49
N PHE A 51 8.02 24.29 19.31
CA PHE A 51 7.16 24.20 18.12
C PHE A 51 6.89 22.75 17.68
N LEU A 52 7.92 21.89 17.75
CA LEU A 52 7.79 20.48 17.44
C LEU A 52 6.83 19.78 18.41
N SER A 53 6.96 20.03 19.71
CA SER A 53 6.05 19.48 20.73
C SER A 53 4.63 19.96 20.56
N LEU A 54 4.42 21.25 20.26
CA LEU A 54 3.11 21.82 20.01
C LEU A 54 2.44 21.16 18.78
N SER A 55 3.20 21.00 17.69
CA SER A 55 2.72 20.31 16.49
C SER A 55 2.30 18.88 16.81
N PHE A 56 3.07 18.18 17.65
CA PHE A 56 2.79 16.81 18.04
C PHE A 56 1.52 16.69 18.91
N ILE A 57 1.31 17.63 19.82
CA ILE A 57 0.07 17.72 20.62
C ILE A 57 -1.15 17.93 19.73
N ILE A 58 -1.03 18.81 18.73
CA ILE A 58 -2.10 19.05 17.76
C ILE A 58 -2.40 17.76 16.95
N ILE A 59 -1.38 17.05 16.47
CA ILE A 59 -1.54 15.80 15.73
C ILE A 59 -2.25 14.76 16.60
N TRP A 60 -1.84 14.57 17.85
CA TRP A 60 -2.51 13.66 18.78
C TRP A 60 -3.98 14.06 19.02
N GLY A 61 -4.24 15.35 19.19
CA GLY A 61 -5.60 15.88 19.33
C GLY A 61 -6.48 15.52 18.13
N ILE A 62 -5.97 15.71 16.91
CA ILE A 62 -6.66 15.35 15.67
C ILE A 62 -6.91 13.83 15.60
N ILE A 63 -5.92 13.01 15.91
CA ILE A 63 -6.04 11.54 15.89
C ILE A 63 -7.11 11.08 16.86
N ILE A 64 -7.09 11.55 18.11
CA ILE A 64 -8.09 11.20 19.13
C ILE A 64 -9.48 11.62 18.69
N TRP A 65 -9.63 12.82 18.12
CA TRP A 65 -10.90 13.29 17.61
C TRP A 65 -11.42 12.44 16.45
N MET A 66 -10.55 12.08 15.50
CA MET A 66 -10.90 11.21 14.36
C MET A 66 -11.31 9.82 14.81
N LEU A 67 -10.56 9.21 15.74
CA LEU A 67 -10.88 7.89 16.28
C LEU A 67 -12.21 7.90 17.01
N ASN A 68 -12.45 8.89 17.88
CA ASN A 68 -13.72 9.02 18.59
C ASN A 68 -14.90 9.13 17.62
N ARG A 69 -14.76 9.97 16.58
CA ARG A 69 -15.78 10.12 15.53
C ARG A 69 -16.05 8.80 14.80
N GLU A 70 -15.01 7.99 14.54
CA GLU A 70 -15.16 6.70 13.86
C GLU A 70 -15.85 5.66 14.74
N PHE A 71 -15.54 5.63 16.04
CA PHE A 71 -16.18 4.70 16.97
C PHE A 71 -17.67 4.98 17.23
N VAL A 72 -18.11 6.22 17.08
CA VAL A 72 -19.53 6.61 17.26
C VAL A 72 -20.41 6.16 16.09
N LYS A 73 -19.85 5.91 14.90
CA LYS A 73 -20.63 5.44 13.75
C LYS A 73 -21.09 3.99 13.94
N ASP A 74 -22.37 3.70 13.66
CA ASP A 74 -22.93 2.34 13.73
C ASP A 74 -22.44 1.43 12.59
N ALA A 75 -22.24 2.00 11.40
CA ALA A 75 -21.71 1.30 10.24
C ALA A 75 -20.41 1.95 9.78
N THR A 76 -19.46 1.14 9.34
CA THR A 76 -18.17 1.62 8.85
C THR A 76 -17.99 1.22 7.39
N GLU A 77 -17.81 2.22 6.53
CA GLU A 77 -17.39 2.01 5.15
C GLU A 77 -15.87 1.90 5.09
N VAL A 78 -15.35 0.82 4.48
CA VAL A 78 -13.91 0.68 4.25
C VAL A 78 -13.47 1.70 3.20
N PRO A 79 -12.62 2.68 3.53
CA PRO A 79 -12.15 3.67 2.56
C PRO A 79 -11.43 3.02 1.38
N ALA A 80 -11.59 3.55 0.18
CA ALA A 80 -10.89 3.07 -1.01
C ALA A 80 -9.37 3.11 -0.86
N SER A 81 -8.84 4.07 -0.10
CA SER A 81 -7.41 4.18 0.23
C SER A 81 -6.84 2.98 0.99
N TRP A 82 -7.67 2.21 1.69
CA TRP A 82 -7.25 0.97 2.36
C TRP A 82 -6.72 -0.08 1.37
N PHE A 83 -7.31 -0.14 0.19
CA PHE A 83 -6.85 -1.07 -0.85
C PHE A 83 -5.47 -0.69 -1.38
N ALA A 84 -5.11 0.59 -1.40
CA ALA A 84 -3.75 1.02 -1.70
C ALA A 84 -2.73 0.57 -0.63
N ILE A 85 -3.15 0.53 0.64
CA ILE A 85 -2.33 -0.02 1.74
C ILE A 85 -2.08 -1.51 1.56
N LEU A 86 -3.05 -2.27 1.01
CA LEU A 86 -2.88 -3.70 0.71
C LEU A 86 -1.73 -3.94 -0.27
N ASN A 87 -1.57 -3.09 -1.29
CA ASN A 87 -0.43 -3.19 -2.20
C ASN A 87 0.90 -3.12 -1.45
N SER A 88 1.08 -2.09 -0.60
CA SER A 88 2.29 -1.93 0.21
C SER A 88 2.50 -3.11 1.16
N PHE A 89 1.44 -3.59 1.80
CA PHE A 89 1.49 -4.76 2.68
C PHE A 89 1.95 -6.01 1.93
N PHE A 90 1.37 -6.30 0.77
CA PHE A 90 1.75 -7.45 -0.05
C PHE A 90 3.20 -7.34 -0.55
N ILE A 91 3.67 -6.13 -0.91
CA ILE A 91 5.08 -5.91 -1.26
C ILE A 91 5.99 -6.33 -0.09
N ILE A 92 5.72 -5.84 1.12
CA ILE A 92 6.53 -6.14 2.30
C ILE A 92 6.58 -7.65 2.60
N VAL A 93 5.42 -8.33 2.47
CA VAL A 93 5.32 -9.77 2.75
C VAL A 93 5.96 -10.62 1.65
N PHE A 94 5.68 -10.32 0.39
CA PHE A 94 6.04 -11.19 -0.73
C PHE A 94 7.39 -10.86 -1.38
N ALA A 95 7.94 -9.65 -1.25
CA ALA A 95 9.24 -9.33 -1.81
C ALA A 95 10.37 -10.22 -1.24
N PRO A 96 10.47 -10.48 0.08
CA PRO A 96 11.46 -11.42 0.61
C PRO A 96 11.25 -12.85 0.13
N VAL A 97 9.99 -13.28 -0.02
CA VAL A 97 9.64 -14.63 -0.48
C VAL A 97 10.10 -14.82 -1.92
N LEU A 98 9.73 -13.92 -2.83
CA LEU A 98 10.14 -13.95 -4.23
C LEU A 98 11.67 -13.83 -4.37
N SER A 99 12.30 -12.97 -3.57
CA SER A 99 13.75 -12.85 -3.54
C SER A 99 14.44 -14.18 -3.20
N LYS A 100 13.95 -14.93 -2.19
CA LYS A 100 14.45 -16.24 -1.83
C LYS A 100 14.22 -17.28 -2.93
N ILE A 101 13.06 -17.28 -3.58
CA ILE A 101 12.74 -18.16 -4.70
C ILE A 101 13.74 -17.92 -5.84
N TRP A 102 14.02 -16.68 -6.18
CA TRP A 102 14.94 -16.33 -7.27
C TRP A 102 16.42 -16.49 -6.94
N GLN A 103 16.77 -16.60 -5.68
CA GLN A 103 18.12 -16.97 -5.24
C GLN A 103 18.32 -18.49 -5.14
N SER A 104 17.25 -19.26 -5.22
CA SER A 104 17.27 -20.71 -5.19
C SER A 104 17.63 -21.32 -6.56
N LYS A 105 17.55 -22.64 -6.67
CA LYS A 105 17.73 -23.38 -7.96
C LYS A 105 16.69 -22.96 -9.01
N PHE A 106 15.53 -22.43 -8.59
CA PHE A 106 14.50 -21.90 -9.46
C PHE A 106 14.75 -20.41 -9.71
N ASN A 107 15.70 -20.11 -10.57
CA ASN A 107 16.04 -18.75 -10.98
C ASN A 107 15.84 -18.59 -12.50
N PRO A 108 14.61 -18.31 -12.97
CA PRO A 108 14.35 -18.14 -14.40
C PRO A 108 15.08 -16.90 -14.95
N SER A 109 15.28 -16.90 -16.27
CA SER A 109 15.87 -15.73 -16.95
C SER A 109 14.98 -14.49 -16.79
N GLY A 110 15.57 -13.30 -16.95
CA GLY A 110 14.83 -12.02 -16.79
C GLY A 110 13.58 -11.94 -17.67
N PRO A 111 13.61 -12.27 -18.97
CA PRO A 111 12.40 -12.28 -19.80
C PRO A 111 11.30 -13.22 -19.29
N VAL A 112 11.68 -14.39 -18.74
CA VAL A 112 10.72 -15.34 -18.16
C VAL A 112 10.08 -14.78 -16.88
N LYS A 113 10.85 -14.11 -16.01
CA LYS A 113 10.30 -13.40 -14.83
C LYS A 113 9.30 -12.34 -15.24
N PHE A 114 9.63 -11.60 -16.30
CA PHE A 114 8.73 -10.59 -16.85
C PHE A 114 7.43 -11.21 -17.37
N GLY A 115 7.54 -12.33 -18.10
CA GLY A 115 6.37 -13.10 -18.58
C GLY A 115 5.51 -13.62 -17.45
N ILE A 116 6.10 -14.17 -16.38
CA ILE A 116 5.38 -14.59 -15.18
C ILE A 116 4.63 -13.40 -14.56
N GLY A 117 5.26 -12.25 -14.46
CA GLY A 117 4.64 -11.04 -13.92
C GLY A 117 3.40 -10.61 -14.73
N LEU A 118 3.50 -10.63 -16.07
CA LEU A 118 2.36 -10.32 -16.95
C LEU A 118 1.23 -11.36 -16.83
N MET A 119 1.54 -12.64 -16.66
CA MET A 119 0.54 -13.68 -16.39
C MET A 119 -0.18 -13.43 -15.06
N LEU A 120 0.54 -13.08 -14.00
CA LEU A 120 -0.06 -12.76 -12.70
C LEU A 120 -0.99 -11.53 -12.79
N LEU A 121 -0.57 -10.48 -13.50
CA LEU A 121 -1.43 -9.33 -13.79
C LEU A 121 -2.70 -9.73 -14.52
N SER A 122 -2.58 -10.57 -15.55
CA SER A 122 -3.72 -11.08 -16.31
C SER A 122 -4.70 -11.87 -15.44
N ILE A 123 -4.20 -12.70 -14.53
CA ILE A 123 -5.03 -13.42 -13.55
C ILE A 123 -5.77 -12.44 -12.64
N GLY A 124 -5.12 -11.39 -12.17
CA GLY A 124 -5.76 -10.34 -11.37
C GLY A 124 -6.94 -9.68 -12.08
N PHE A 125 -6.78 -9.33 -13.37
CA PHE A 125 -7.86 -8.78 -14.19
C PHE A 125 -8.95 -9.82 -14.48
N ALA A 126 -8.61 -11.08 -14.70
CA ALA A 126 -9.58 -12.15 -14.90
C ALA A 126 -10.46 -12.36 -13.66
N ILE A 127 -9.89 -12.26 -12.45
CA ILE A 127 -10.64 -12.34 -11.20
C ILE A 127 -11.64 -11.17 -11.09
N LEU A 128 -11.24 -9.94 -11.43
CA LEU A 128 -12.14 -8.79 -11.45
C LEU A 128 -13.23 -8.95 -12.49
N SER A 129 -12.89 -9.42 -13.69
CA SER A 129 -13.85 -9.71 -14.75
C SER A 129 -14.86 -10.77 -14.31
N TYR A 130 -14.41 -11.85 -13.67
CA TYR A 130 -15.31 -12.88 -13.13
C TYR A 130 -16.24 -12.30 -12.06
N GLY A 131 -15.70 -11.49 -11.12
CA GLY A 131 -16.51 -10.80 -10.12
C GLY A 131 -17.58 -9.88 -10.73
N SER A 132 -17.30 -9.27 -11.90
CA SER A 132 -18.24 -8.38 -12.56
C SER A 132 -19.40 -9.09 -13.28
N LEU A 133 -19.31 -10.39 -13.56
CA LEU A 133 -20.36 -11.15 -14.26
C LEU A 133 -21.70 -11.18 -13.50
N SER A 134 -21.68 -11.04 -12.19
CA SER A 134 -22.89 -11.00 -11.35
C SER A 134 -23.52 -9.60 -11.26
N ILE A 135 -22.94 -8.59 -11.93
CA ILE A 135 -23.49 -7.23 -11.95
C ILE A 135 -24.47 -7.12 -13.10
N PRO A 136 -25.76 -6.76 -12.86
CA PRO A 136 -26.74 -6.56 -13.92
C PRO A 136 -26.33 -5.44 -14.87
N LEU A 137 -26.57 -5.61 -16.16
CA LEU A 137 -26.33 -4.56 -17.17
C LEU A 137 -27.18 -3.32 -16.86
N GLY A 138 -26.54 -2.16 -16.78
CA GLY A 138 -27.21 -0.89 -16.48
C GLY A 138 -27.44 -0.62 -14.98
N ALA A 139 -26.92 -1.45 -14.06
CA ALA A 139 -27.01 -1.19 -12.64
C ALA A 139 -26.23 0.07 -12.28
N SER A 140 -26.87 1.01 -11.57
CA SER A 140 -26.22 2.20 -11.01
C SER A 140 -25.42 1.90 -9.74
N SER A 141 -25.74 0.78 -9.07
CA SER A 141 -25.02 0.26 -7.90
C SER A 141 -25.09 -1.26 -7.87
N ALA A 142 -24.02 -1.91 -7.46
CA ALA A 142 -23.97 -3.35 -7.25
C ALA A 142 -23.14 -3.66 -6.01
N SER A 143 -23.49 -4.74 -5.31
CA SER A 143 -22.86 -5.17 -4.06
C SER A 143 -22.00 -6.40 -4.35
N GLN A 144 -20.74 -6.20 -4.75
CA GLN A 144 -19.77 -7.26 -4.97
C GLN A 144 -18.89 -7.50 -3.73
N SER A 145 -18.50 -8.74 -3.52
CA SER A 145 -17.62 -9.09 -2.40
C SER A 145 -16.25 -8.42 -2.54
N MET A 146 -15.74 -7.86 -1.45
CA MET A 146 -14.38 -7.28 -1.39
C MET A 146 -13.27 -8.28 -1.73
N ILE A 147 -13.54 -9.59 -1.63
CA ILE A 147 -12.54 -10.62 -1.89
C ILE A 147 -11.97 -10.55 -3.31
N PHE A 148 -12.80 -10.23 -4.31
CA PHE A 148 -12.36 -10.07 -5.69
C PHE A 148 -11.35 -8.94 -5.83
N LEU A 149 -11.59 -7.84 -5.13
CA LEU A 149 -10.69 -6.69 -5.14
C LEU A 149 -9.38 -7.01 -4.39
N ILE A 150 -9.46 -7.65 -3.24
CA ILE A 150 -8.28 -8.08 -2.46
C ILE A 150 -7.41 -9.04 -3.27
N LEU A 151 -8.02 -10.05 -3.92
CA LEU A 151 -7.30 -10.98 -4.78
C LEU A 151 -6.68 -10.29 -5.99
N ALA A 152 -7.39 -9.36 -6.62
CA ALA A 152 -6.83 -8.57 -7.71
C ALA A 152 -5.59 -7.79 -7.28
N TYR A 153 -5.64 -7.08 -6.14
CA TYR A 153 -4.47 -6.38 -5.58
C TYR A 153 -3.32 -7.34 -5.27
N LEU A 154 -3.61 -8.54 -4.74
CA LEU A 154 -2.60 -9.55 -4.49
C LEU A 154 -1.87 -9.96 -5.77
N PHE A 155 -2.62 -10.35 -6.81
CA PHE A 155 -2.03 -10.80 -8.08
C PHE A 155 -1.33 -9.65 -8.83
N HIS A 156 -1.87 -8.43 -8.78
CA HIS A 156 -1.21 -7.25 -9.33
C HIS A 156 0.11 -6.97 -8.63
N THR A 157 0.13 -7.00 -7.30
CA THR A 157 1.37 -6.79 -6.52
C THR A 157 2.41 -7.87 -6.80
N LEU A 158 2.02 -9.14 -6.87
CA LEU A 158 2.93 -10.23 -7.23
C LEU A 158 3.48 -10.05 -8.66
N GLY A 159 2.64 -9.62 -9.60
CA GLY A 159 3.05 -9.28 -10.95
C GLY A 159 4.04 -8.11 -10.98
N GLU A 160 3.77 -7.05 -10.25
CA GLU A 160 4.64 -5.89 -10.11
C GLU A 160 6.01 -6.27 -9.53
N LEU A 161 6.05 -7.09 -8.49
CA LEU A 161 7.28 -7.59 -7.89
C LEU A 161 8.12 -8.46 -8.86
N CYS A 162 7.49 -9.09 -9.83
CA CYS A 162 8.19 -9.82 -10.89
C CYS A 162 8.71 -8.89 -11.99
N VAL A 163 7.96 -7.85 -12.37
CA VAL A 163 8.27 -6.96 -13.51
C VAL A 163 9.22 -5.83 -13.12
N SER A 164 8.94 -5.13 -12.02
CA SER A 164 9.63 -3.86 -11.70
C SER A 164 11.13 -4.04 -11.41
N PRO A 165 11.58 -5.00 -10.58
CA PRO A 165 13.01 -5.18 -10.32
C PRO A 165 13.77 -5.64 -11.56
N VAL A 166 13.13 -6.45 -12.41
CA VAL A 166 13.72 -6.92 -13.67
C VAL A 166 13.84 -5.77 -14.65
N GLY A 167 12.80 -4.96 -14.83
CA GLY A 167 12.82 -3.78 -15.70
C GLY A 167 13.90 -2.78 -15.30
N LEU A 168 13.99 -2.43 -14.02
CA LEU A 168 15.04 -1.55 -13.50
C LEU A 168 16.45 -2.14 -13.70
N SER A 169 16.63 -3.45 -13.52
CA SER A 169 17.90 -4.12 -13.80
C SER A 169 18.27 -4.07 -15.27
N TYR A 170 17.32 -4.19 -16.19
CA TYR A 170 17.57 -4.04 -17.62
C TYR A 170 17.94 -2.60 -18.00
N VAL A 171 17.25 -1.61 -17.45
CA VAL A 171 17.59 -0.19 -17.65
C VAL A 171 19.04 0.05 -17.25
N SER A 172 19.46 -0.42 -16.06
CA SER A 172 20.83 -0.22 -15.57
C SER A 172 21.90 -0.95 -16.38
N LYS A 173 21.57 -2.13 -16.97
CA LYS A 173 22.53 -2.95 -17.73
C LYS A 173 22.64 -2.55 -19.20
N LEU A 174 21.56 -2.08 -19.81
CA LEU A 174 21.51 -1.78 -21.24
C LEU A 174 21.78 -0.30 -21.55
N ALA A 175 21.51 0.59 -20.61
CA ALA A 175 21.75 2.01 -20.81
C ALA A 175 23.25 2.33 -20.81
N PRO A 176 23.73 3.20 -21.73
CA PRO A 176 25.09 3.73 -21.66
C PRO A 176 25.31 4.42 -20.32
N GLN A 177 26.50 4.24 -19.72
CA GLN A 177 26.80 4.76 -18.37
C GLN A 177 26.47 6.24 -18.18
N LYS A 178 26.68 7.06 -19.22
CA LYS A 178 26.40 8.51 -19.18
C LYS A 178 24.89 8.84 -19.19
N LEU A 179 24.03 7.91 -19.63
CA LEU A 179 22.60 8.11 -19.82
C LEU A 179 21.74 7.30 -18.84
N VAL A 180 22.33 6.52 -17.95
CA VAL A 180 21.59 5.67 -16.99
C VAL A 180 20.58 6.48 -16.20
N GLY A 181 20.96 7.65 -15.66
CA GLY A 181 20.06 8.52 -14.91
C GLY A 181 18.88 9.02 -15.75
N LEU A 182 19.12 9.40 -17.01
CA LEU A 182 18.08 9.80 -17.95
C LEU A 182 17.11 8.64 -18.23
N MET A 183 17.61 7.43 -18.44
CA MET A 183 16.79 6.25 -18.72
C MET A 183 15.94 5.86 -17.54
N PHE A 184 16.43 5.98 -16.30
CA PHE A 184 15.61 5.84 -15.09
C PHE A 184 14.52 6.92 -15.03
N GLY A 185 14.86 8.17 -15.35
CA GLY A 185 13.87 9.25 -15.44
C GLY A 185 12.75 8.93 -16.42
N VAL A 186 13.10 8.46 -17.63
CA VAL A 186 12.12 8.02 -18.65
C VAL A 186 11.26 6.85 -18.13
N TRP A 187 11.86 5.86 -17.45
CA TRP A 187 11.14 4.76 -16.84
C TRP A 187 10.08 5.24 -15.85
N PHE A 188 10.45 6.15 -14.94
CA PHE A 188 9.50 6.67 -13.95
C PHE A 188 8.44 7.57 -14.56
N VAL A 189 8.79 8.39 -15.58
CA VAL A 189 7.81 9.19 -16.33
C VAL A 189 6.81 8.28 -17.06
N ALA A 190 7.27 7.20 -17.70
CA ALA A 190 6.39 6.24 -18.34
C ALA A 190 5.42 5.59 -17.35
N ASN A 191 5.90 5.20 -16.16
CA ASN A 191 5.03 4.69 -15.09
C ASN A 191 4.03 5.75 -14.58
N PHE A 192 4.45 7.00 -14.47
CA PHE A 192 3.58 8.11 -14.06
C PHE A 192 2.46 8.38 -15.09
N ILE A 193 2.75 8.30 -16.38
CA ILE A 193 1.74 8.49 -17.43
C ILE A 193 0.77 7.30 -17.50
N ALA A 194 1.24 6.08 -17.15
CA ALA A 194 0.43 4.87 -17.18
C ALA A 194 -0.54 4.73 -15.98
N ASN A 195 -0.32 5.46 -14.88
CA ASN A 195 -1.19 5.52 -13.69
C ASN A 195 -2.16 6.68 -13.77
#